data_66cdaaf1a1b3e74fc87a24de077e04a5
#
_entry.id   66cdaaf1a1b3e74fc87a24de077e04a5
#
_cell.length_a   1.000
_cell.length_b   1.000
_cell.length_c   1.000
_cell.angle_alpha   90.00
_cell.angle_beta   90.00
_cell.angle_gamma   90.00
#
_symmetry.space_group_name_H-M   'P 1'
#
loop_
_entity.id
_entity.type
_entity.pdbx_description
1 polymer ?
#
loop_
_entity_poly.entity_id
_entity_poly.type
_entity_poly.pdbx_seq_one_letter_code
_entity_poly.pdbx_strand_id
1 'polypeptide(L)'
;MSAEEAIRGAMAEVPKAVAAGLVDMGSGMMLSIKTVDSHPQAVLDILAPATKEMFEGEMVTTIENLFKKARGVESAEHYFREILVASTNLWHYFGRLKSNEEIVLVVVCRADVNLGMLVMKARQVAHNATV
;
A
#
# COMPACT_ATOMS: atom_id res chain seq x y z
N MET A 1 11.25 -6.55 -10.76
CA MET A 1 11.57 -5.11 -10.50
C MET A 1 12.10 -4.98 -9.09
N SER A 2 13.18 -4.23 -8.91
CA SER A 2 13.64 -3.86 -7.58
C SER A 2 12.64 -2.91 -6.90
N ALA A 3 12.83 -2.66 -5.60
CA ALA A 3 11.99 -1.71 -4.87
C ALA A 3 12.04 -0.30 -5.51
N GLU A 4 13.22 0.17 -5.86
CA GLU A 4 13.38 1.48 -6.49
C GLU A 4 12.74 1.55 -7.87
N GLU A 5 12.86 0.50 -8.67
CA GLU A 5 12.23 0.44 -9.98
C GLU A 5 10.70 0.43 -9.89
N ALA A 6 10.15 -0.30 -8.92
CA ALA A 6 8.72 -0.32 -8.68
C ALA A 6 8.19 1.07 -8.31
N ILE A 7 8.90 1.79 -7.44
CA ILE A 7 8.51 3.13 -7.02
C ILE A 7 8.64 4.13 -8.17
N ARG A 8 9.70 4.03 -8.95
CA ARG A 8 9.89 4.86 -10.13
C ARG A 8 8.78 4.63 -11.15
N GLY A 9 8.43 3.35 -11.36
CA GLY A 9 7.32 2.98 -12.23
C GLY A 9 5.98 3.54 -11.74
N ALA A 10 5.70 3.45 -10.45
CA ALA A 10 4.48 4.00 -9.88
C ALA A 10 4.40 5.52 -10.10
N MET A 11 5.48 6.24 -9.86
CA MET A 11 5.52 7.70 -10.06
C MET A 11 5.33 8.09 -11.53
N ALA A 12 5.83 7.27 -12.46
CA ALA A 12 5.72 7.53 -13.89
C ALA A 12 4.35 7.13 -14.47
N GLU A 13 3.80 6.01 -14.01
CA GLU A 13 2.58 5.41 -14.60
C GLU A 13 1.28 5.88 -13.97
N VAL A 14 1.28 6.16 -12.66
CA VAL A 14 0.06 6.59 -11.96
C VAL A 14 -0.14 8.09 -12.19
N PRO A 15 -1.31 8.50 -12.76
CA PRO A 15 -1.54 9.91 -13.02
C PRO A 15 -1.61 10.72 -11.73
N LYS A 16 -1.07 11.93 -11.78
CA LYS A 16 -1.08 12.91 -10.67
C LYS A 16 -0.46 12.39 -9.37
N ALA A 17 0.43 11.39 -9.45
CA ALA A 17 1.12 10.85 -8.30
C ALA A 17 2.09 11.90 -7.73
N VAL A 18 2.02 12.11 -6.42
CA VAL A 18 2.90 13.02 -5.69
C VAL A 18 3.86 12.26 -4.78
N ALA A 19 3.56 11.01 -4.47
CA ALA A 19 4.43 10.15 -3.67
C ALA A 19 4.15 8.69 -3.97
N ALA A 20 5.17 7.85 -3.83
CA ALA A 20 5.02 6.40 -3.86
C ALA A 20 6.05 5.78 -2.92
N GLY A 21 5.69 4.67 -2.29
CA GLY A 21 6.58 3.98 -1.37
C GLY A 21 6.25 2.51 -1.26
N LEU A 22 7.21 1.73 -0.78
CA LEU A 22 7.02 0.33 -0.43
C LEU A 22 7.28 0.17 1.06
N VAL A 23 6.32 -0.43 1.74
CA VAL A 23 6.36 -0.70 3.18
C VAL A 23 6.50 -2.19 3.40
N ASP A 24 7.48 -2.60 4.18
CA ASP A 24 7.57 -3.97 4.67
C ASP A 24 6.87 -4.04 6.02
N MET A 25 5.70 -4.67 6.04
CA MET A 25 4.91 -4.78 7.26
C MET A 25 5.53 -5.74 8.27
N GLY A 26 6.29 -6.72 7.80
CA GLY A 26 6.97 -7.66 8.67
C GLY A 26 8.02 -7.00 9.56
N SER A 27 8.82 -6.10 9.00
CA SER A 27 9.86 -5.37 9.75
C SER A 27 9.38 -4.02 10.28
N GLY A 28 8.28 -3.48 9.75
CA GLY A 28 7.83 -2.13 10.05
C GLY A 28 8.66 -1.03 9.41
N MET A 29 9.36 -1.34 8.32
CA MET A 29 10.28 -0.42 7.66
C MET A 29 9.80 -0.02 6.26
N MET A 30 10.16 1.20 5.86
CA MET A 30 10.04 1.64 4.46
C MET A 30 11.20 1.05 3.67
N LEU A 31 10.91 0.32 2.60
CA LEU A 31 11.94 -0.21 1.70
C LEU A 31 12.42 0.82 0.71
N SER A 32 11.51 1.65 0.21
CA SER A 32 11.82 2.73 -0.72
C SER A 32 10.70 3.75 -0.68
N ILE A 33 11.02 5.01 -0.94
CA ILE A 33 10.04 6.08 -1.02
C ILE A 33 10.54 7.16 -1.97
N LYS A 34 9.62 7.74 -2.73
CA LYS A 34 9.88 8.90 -3.56
C LYS A 34 8.70 9.87 -3.45
N THR A 35 9.01 11.14 -3.24
CA THR A 35 8.01 12.20 -3.15
C THR A 35 8.43 13.37 -4.03
N VAL A 36 7.44 14.14 -4.52
CA VAL A 36 7.74 15.38 -5.25
C VAL A 36 8.06 16.53 -4.31
N ASP A 37 7.55 16.45 -3.08
CA ASP A 37 7.81 17.44 -2.04
C ASP A 37 8.51 16.79 -0.85
N SER A 38 9.28 17.56 -0.09
CA SER A 38 9.90 17.05 1.13
C SER A 38 8.85 16.87 2.23
N HIS A 39 8.95 15.77 2.96
CA HIS A 39 8.09 15.49 4.12
C HIS A 39 8.94 15.46 5.39
N PRO A 40 8.37 15.88 6.53
CA PRO A 40 9.08 15.73 7.81
C PRO A 40 9.44 14.26 8.07
N GLN A 41 10.64 14.02 8.56
CA GLN A 41 11.11 12.67 8.87
C GLN A 41 10.18 11.96 9.87
N ALA A 42 9.64 12.72 10.83
CA ALA A 42 8.71 12.18 11.83
C ALA A 42 7.46 11.55 11.17
N VAL A 43 6.97 12.12 10.06
CA VAL A 43 5.85 11.55 9.30
C VAL A 43 6.28 10.28 8.59
N LEU A 44 7.44 10.28 7.97
CA LEU A 44 7.97 9.11 7.27
C LEU A 44 8.22 7.95 8.23
N ASP A 45 8.66 8.23 9.45
CA ASP A 45 8.95 7.22 10.46
C ASP A 45 7.71 6.46 10.93
N ILE A 46 6.52 7.04 10.85
CA ILE A 46 5.28 6.40 11.29
C ILE A 46 4.45 5.79 10.15
N LEU A 47 4.82 6.05 8.90
CA LEU A 47 4.06 5.52 7.75
C LEU A 47 4.01 4.00 7.72
N ALA A 48 5.12 3.33 7.94
CA ALA A 48 5.16 1.86 7.91
C ALA A 48 4.36 1.24 9.06
N PRO A 49 4.53 1.67 10.33
CA PRO A 49 3.68 1.18 11.42
C PRO A 49 2.19 1.47 11.22
N ALA A 50 1.85 2.64 10.70
CA ALA A 50 0.45 3.00 10.42
C ALA A 50 -0.16 2.11 9.33
N THR A 51 0.59 1.84 8.27
CA THR A 51 0.18 0.93 7.20
C THR A 51 -0.06 -0.48 7.74
N LYS A 52 0.87 -0.97 8.56
CA LYS A 52 0.73 -2.27 9.20
C LYS A 52 -0.54 -2.35 10.04
N GLU A 53 -0.84 -1.32 10.80
CA GLU A 53 -2.05 -1.29 11.63
C GLU A 53 -3.33 -1.34 10.79
N MET A 54 -3.37 -0.64 9.65
CA MET A 54 -4.52 -0.67 8.75
C MET A 54 -4.78 -2.05 8.16
N PHE A 55 -3.74 -2.80 7.81
CA PHE A 55 -3.86 -4.11 7.18
C PHE A 55 -3.89 -5.27 8.17
N GLU A 56 -3.17 -5.16 9.28
CA GLU A 56 -2.91 -6.26 10.22
C GLU A 56 -3.08 -5.85 11.68
N GLY A 57 -3.79 -4.77 11.93
CA GLY A 57 -4.12 -4.38 13.30
C GLY A 57 -4.97 -5.45 14.00
N GLU A 58 -5.00 -5.41 15.33
CA GLU A 58 -5.69 -6.41 16.14
C GLU A 58 -7.14 -6.62 15.72
N MET A 59 -7.87 -5.54 15.47
CA MET A 59 -9.28 -5.64 15.07
C MET A 59 -9.44 -6.23 13.67
N VAL A 60 -8.56 -5.87 12.74
CA VAL A 60 -8.58 -6.42 11.38
C VAL A 60 -8.30 -7.92 11.43
N THR A 61 -7.28 -8.33 12.16
CA THR A 61 -6.93 -9.75 12.32
C THR A 61 -8.07 -10.54 12.95
N THR A 62 -8.74 -9.96 13.94
CA THR A 62 -9.91 -10.57 14.57
C THR A 62 -11.03 -10.79 13.56
N ILE A 63 -11.33 -9.79 12.72
CA ILE A 63 -12.35 -9.90 11.68
C ILE A 63 -11.99 -11.01 10.68
N GLU A 64 -10.75 -11.04 10.21
CA GLU A 64 -10.28 -12.07 9.29
C GLU A 64 -10.45 -13.48 9.88
N ASN A 65 -10.07 -13.65 11.13
CA ASN A 65 -10.16 -14.94 11.81
C ASN A 65 -11.62 -15.37 12.02
N LEU A 66 -12.53 -14.45 12.31
CA LEU A 66 -13.95 -14.73 12.43
C LEU A 66 -14.55 -15.18 11.10
N PHE A 67 -14.19 -14.53 10.00
CA PHE A 67 -14.64 -14.97 8.68
C PHE A 67 -14.12 -16.35 8.30
N LYS A 68 -12.85 -16.64 8.57
CA LYS A 68 -12.25 -17.94 8.30
C LYS A 68 -12.95 -19.03 9.11
N LYS A 69 -13.21 -18.78 10.38
CA LYS A 69 -13.92 -19.71 11.26
C LYS A 69 -15.35 -19.98 10.78
N ALA A 70 -16.07 -18.92 10.41
CA ALA A 70 -17.46 -19.06 9.92
C ALA A 70 -17.53 -19.87 8.64
N ARG A 71 -16.51 -19.83 7.79
CA ARG A 71 -16.45 -20.57 6.54
C ARG A 71 -15.79 -21.94 6.66
N GLY A 72 -15.25 -22.28 7.83
CA GLY A 72 -14.52 -23.54 8.05
C GLY A 72 -13.22 -23.61 7.27
N VAL A 73 -12.59 -22.45 6.99
CA VAL A 73 -11.35 -22.37 6.22
C VAL A 73 -10.17 -22.12 7.15
N GLU A 74 -9.13 -22.96 7.03
CA GLU A 74 -7.84 -22.74 7.66
C GLU A 74 -6.87 -22.25 6.58
N SER A 75 -6.53 -20.96 6.64
CA SER A 75 -5.66 -20.34 5.65
C SER A 75 -4.90 -19.16 6.27
N ALA A 76 -3.67 -18.95 5.81
CA ALA A 76 -2.90 -17.76 6.14
C ALA A 76 -3.23 -16.57 5.25
N GLU A 77 -4.18 -16.73 4.33
CA GLU A 77 -4.56 -15.69 3.39
C GLU A 77 -5.15 -14.47 4.11
N HIS A 78 -4.76 -13.28 3.65
CA HIS A 78 -5.29 -12.02 4.15
C HIS A 78 -6.46 -11.55 3.29
N TYR A 79 -7.55 -11.11 3.92
CA TYR A 79 -8.72 -10.60 3.21
C TYR A 79 -8.54 -9.15 2.79
N PHE A 80 -7.85 -8.34 3.59
CA PHE A 80 -7.62 -6.93 3.30
C PHE A 80 -6.40 -6.81 2.37
N ARG A 81 -6.67 -6.62 1.09
CA ARG A 81 -5.63 -6.58 0.06
C ARG A 81 -5.35 -5.17 -0.44
N GLU A 82 -6.36 -4.31 -0.45
CA GLU A 82 -6.26 -2.92 -0.90
C GLU A 82 -7.07 -2.02 0.00
N ILE A 83 -6.56 -0.83 0.24
CA ILE A 83 -7.26 0.21 0.99
C ILE A 83 -7.13 1.52 0.24
N LEU A 84 -8.24 2.24 0.08
CA LEU A 84 -8.25 3.59 -0.49
C LEU A 84 -8.69 4.56 0.58
N VAL A 85 -7.92 5.62 0.75
CA VAL A 85 -8.22 6.67 1.72
C VAL A 85 -8.27 8.01 1.02
N ALA A 86 -9.40 8.71 1.13
CA ALA A 86 -9.52 10.08 0.69
C ALA A 86 -9.19 10.99 1.87
N SER A 87 -8.21 11.85 1.71
CA SER A 87 -7.98 12.96 2.63
C SER A 87 -8.44 14.27 1.98
N THR A 88 -8.28 15.39 2.66
CA THR A 88 -8.82 16.67 2.16
C THR A 88 -8.35 17.00 0.74
N ASN A 89 -7.06 16.78 0.45
CA ASN A 89 -6.46 17.19 -0.81
C ASN A 89 -5.82 16.04 -1.60
N LEU A 90 -5.91 14.81 -1.11
CA LEU A 90 -5.18 13.68 -1.67
C LEU A 90 -6.01 12.40 -1.66
N TRP A 91 -5.67 11.50 -2.58
CA TRP A 91 -6.08 10.10 -2.52
C TRP A 91 -4.85 9.25 -2.18
N HIS A 92 -5.05 8.28 -1.29
CA HIS A 92 -4.02 7.34 -0.88
C HIS A 92 -4.44 5.93 -1.29
N TYR A 93 -3.60 5.26 -2.06
CA TYR A 93 -3.77 3.86 -2.43
C TYR A 93 -2.78 3.02 -1.64
N PHE A 94 -3.27 1.93 -1.07
CA PHE A 94 -2.47 0.94 -0.37
C PHE A 94 -2.80 -0.42 -0.94
N GLY A 95 -1.83 -1.14 -1.48
CA GLY A 95 -2.07 -2.46 -2.04
C GLY A 95 -0.94 -3.43 -1.75
N ARG A 96 -1.29 -4.65 -1.35
CA ARG A 96 -0.30 -5.71 -1.14
C ARG A 96 0.30 -6.11 -2.47
N LEU A 97 1.61 -6.39 -2.48
CA LEU A 97 2.26 -6.93 -3.66
C LEU A 97 1.79 -8.36 -3.90
N LYS A 98 1.65 -8.74 -5.16
CA LYS A 98 1.30 -10.11 -5.52
C LYS A 98 2.41 -11.10 -5.17
N SER A 99 3.67 -10.70 -5.34
CA SER A 99 4.83 -11.54 -5.07
C SER A 99 5.11 -11.72 -3.58
N ASN A 100 4.68 -10.77 -2.75
CA ASN A 100 4.91 -10.81 -1.30
C ASN A 100 3.85 -9.97 -0.60
N GLU A 101 2.89 -10.62 0.04
CA GLU A 101 1.76 -9.96 0.70
C GLU A 101 2.15 -9.13 1.93
N GLU A 102 3.35 -9.32 2.46
CA GLU A 102 3.85 -8.50 3.57
C GLU A 102 4.39 -7.14 3.13
N ILE A 103 4.53 -6.95 1.81
CA ILE A 103 4.97 -5.67 1.26
C ILE A 103 3.78 -4.95 0.64
N VAL A 104 3.61 -3.70 1.02
CA VAL A 104 2.49 -2.85 0.56
C VAL A 104 3.03 -1.70 -0.28
N LEU A 105 2.45 -1.55 -1.47
CA LEU A 105 2.67 -0.37 -2.31
C LEU A 105 1.74 0.74 -1.83
N VAL A 106 2.33 1.90 -1.55
CA VAL A 106 1.60 3.11 -1.21
C VAL A 106 1.77 4.11 -2.35
N VAL A 107 0.67 4.64 -2.88
CA VAL A 107 0.70 5.70 -3.89
C VAL A 107 -0.22 6.82 -3.45
N VAL A 108 0.30 8.04 -3.46
CA VAL A 108 -0.47 9.22 -3.09
C VAL A 108 -0.64 10.10 -4.31
N CYS A 109 -1.87 10.48 -4.60
CA CYS A 109 -2.23 11.29 -5.77
C CYS A 109 -3.00 12.53 -5.35
N ARG A 110 -3.02 13.54 -6.23
CA ARG A 110 -3.87 14.71 -6.03
C ARG A 110 -5.35 14.30 -6.06
N ALA A 111 -6.18 15.02 -5.32
CA ALA A 111 -7.60 14.69 -5.16
C ALA A 111 -8.39 14.63 -6.47
N ASP A 112 -7.95 15.37 -7.50
CA ASP A 112 -8.60 15.40 -8.81
C ASP A 112 -8.17 14.29 -9.77
N VAL A 113 -7.41 13.29 -9.28
CA VAL A 113 -7.03 12.15 -10.09
C VAL A 113 -8.26 11.34 -10.51
N ASN A 114 -8.20 10.75 -11.70
CA ASN A 114 -9.19 9.75 -12.08
C ASN A 114 -8.96 8.50 -11.22
N LEU A 115 -9.89 8.21 -10.33
CA LEU A 115 -9.75 7.14 -9.34
C LEU A 115 -9.59 5.76 -10.00
N GLY A 116 -10.34 5.50 -11.08
CA GLY A 116 -10.21 4.24 -11.82
C GLY A 116 -8.82 4.05 -12.40
N MET A 117 -8.23 5.11 -12.94
CA MET A 117 -6.85 5.08 -13.47
C MET A 117 -5.82 4.88 -12.36
N LEU A 118 -6.00 5.56 -11.22
CA LEU A 118 -5.14 5.34 -10.06
C LEU A 118 -5.12 3.87 -9.67
N VAL A 119 -6.28 3.27 -9.45
CA VAL A 119 -6.39 1.88 -9.02
C VAL A 119 -5.82 0.93 -10.06
N MET A 120 -6.16 1.11 -11.33
CA MET A 120 -5.69 0.25 -12.42
C MET A 120 -4.16 0.28 -12.53
N LYS A 121 -3.57 1.46 -12.57
CA LYS A 121 -2.12 1.61 -12.72
C LYS A 121 -1.36 1.17 -11.49
N ALA A 122 -1.86 1.49 -10.29
CA ALA A 122 -1.23 1.04 -9.06
C ALA A 122 -1.26 -0.49 -8.93
N ARG A 123 -2.37 -1.13 -9.29
CA ARG A 123 -2.47 -2.60 -9.32
C ARG A 123 -1.45 -3.23 -10.27
N GLN A 124 -1.25 -2.64 -11.44
CA GLN A 124 -0.24 -3.14 -12.39
C GLN A 124 1.15 -3.13 -11.77
N VAL A 125 1.52 -2.04 -11.10
CA VAL A 125 2.81 -1.96 -10.41
C VAL A 125 2.89 -2.99 -9.29
N ALA A 126 1.86 -3.11 -8.46
CA ALA A 126 1.83 -4.07 -7.35
C ALA A 126 1.92 -5.53 -7.84
N HIS A 127 1.32 -5.85 -8.99
CA HIS A 127 1.37 -7.19 -9.55
C HIS A 127 2.73 -7.51 -10.19
N ASN A 128 3.45 -6.52 -10.72
CA ASN A 128 4.70 -6.72 -11.43
C ASN A 128 5.94 -6.57 -10.55
N ALA A 129 5.81 -5.94 -9.39
CA ALA A 129 6.95 -5.77 -8.47
C ALA A 129 7.35 -7.12 -7.85
N THR A 130 8.66 -7.38 -7.84
CA THR A 130 9.24 -8.62 -7.31
C THR A 130 10.25 -8.27 -6.22
N VAL A 131 9.74 -7.89 -5.06
CA VAL A 131 10.58 -7.44 -3.95
C VAL A 131 10.58 -8.47 -2.82
#